data_0dacfa1286076a6f1223005c16be927d
#
_entry.id   0dacfa1286076a6f1223005c16be927d
#
_cell.length_a   1.000
_cell.length_b   1.000
_cell.length_c   1.000
_cell.angle_alpha   90.00
_cell.angle_beta   90.00
_cell.angle_gamma   90.00
#
_symmetry.space_group_name_H-M   'P 1'
#
loop_
_entity.id
_entity.type
_entity.pdbx_description
1 polymer ?
#
loop_
_entity_poly.entity_id
_entity_poly.type
_entity_poly.pdbx_seq_one_letter_code
_entity_poly.pdbx_strand_id
1 'polypeptide(L)'
;MQSIIKVFTDFALETGFAAFFTQPGAWKYAVMIVVACFLLYLAIVKKFEPLLLLPIAFGMLLTNLPGAGLYNAEIFSGGHVNWQMLTQKGGLIDYLYLGVKLGIYPSLIFLGVGAMTDFGPLIANPKSLLLGAAAQLGIFVAYLGARLIFGFDDNLAASIGIIGGADGLLQFL
;
A
#
# COMPACT_ATOMS: atom_id res chain seq x y z
N MET A 1 -46.53 -13.14 -4.62
CA MET A 1 -45.56 -14.06 -4.00
C MET A 1 -44.28 -14.18 -4.82
N GLN A 2 -44.35 -14.38 -6.16
CA GLN A 2 -43.15 -14.45 -7.02
C GLN A 2 -42.31 -13.15 -7.04
N SER A 3 -42.92 -11.96 -6.93
CA SER A 3 -42.19 -10.68 -6.88
C SER A 3 -41.34 -10.55 -5.60
N ILE A 4 -41.85 -11.02 -4.47
CA ILE A 4 -41.11 -10.94 -3.19
C ILE A 4 -39.94 -11.91 -3.19
N ILE A 5 -40.13 -13.11 -3.69
CA ILE A 5 -39.05 -14.10 -3.81
C ILE A 5 -37.96 -13.60 -4.75
N LYS A 6 -38.35 -12.96 -5.85
CA LYS A 6 -37.40 -12.38 -6.80
C LYS A 6 -36.57 -11.26 -6.16
N VAL A 7 -37.21 -10.36 -5.41
CA VAL A 7 -36.50 -9.28 -4.69
C VAL A 7 -35.51 -9.84 -3.66
N PHE A 8 -35.89 -10.88 -2.92
CA PHE A 8 -34.98 -11.53 -1.98
C PHE A 8 -33.82 -12.28 -2.68
N THR A 9 -34.10 -12.90 -3.83
CA THR A 9 -33.05 -13.59 -4.61
C THR A 9 -32.08 -12.59 -5.24
N ASP A 10 -32.60 -11.51 -5.81
CA ASP A 10 -31.80 -10.45 -6.40
C ASP A 10 -30.94 -9.77 -5.31
N PHE A 11 -31.54 -9.47 -4.15
CA PHE A 11 -30.80 -8.96 -3.00
C PHE A 11 -29.71 -9.90 -2.51
N ALA A 12 -29.99 -11.21 -2.42
CA ALA A 12 -28.99 -12.20 -2.01
C ALA A 12 -27.88 -12.35 -3.03
N LEU A 13 -28.17 -12.23 -4.34
CA LEU A 13 -27.19 -12.31 -5.41
C LEU A 13 -26.33 -11.04 -5.55
N GLU A 14 -26.89 -9.87 -5.19
CA GLU A 14 -26.16 -8.60 -5.17
C GLU A 14 -25.30 -8.41 -3.93
N THR A 15 -25.45 -9.29 -2.91
CA THR A 15 -24.57 -9.22 -1.74
C THR A 15 -23.13 -9.59 -2.09
N GLY A 16 -22.17 -8.93 -1.46
CA GLY A 16 -20.74 -9.27 -1.58
C GLY A 16 -20.43 -10.73 -1.26
N PHE A 17 -21.29 -11.42 -0.48
CA PHE A 17 -21.16 -12.86 -0.21
C PHE A 17 -21.39 -13.70 -1.48
N ALA A 18 -22.36 -13.37 -2.31
CA ALA A 18 -22.59 -14.07 -3.57
C ALA A 18 -21.40 -13.91 -4.53
N ALA A 19 -20.73 -12.76 -4.50
CA ALA A 19 -19.55 -12.51 -5.30
C ALA A 19 -18.38 -13.47 -4.97
N PHE A 20 -18.27 -13.95 -3.73
CA PHE A 20 -17.29 -14.97 -3.36
C PHE A 20 -17.50 -16.32 -4.06
N PHE A 21 -18.73 -16.64 -4.46
CA PHE A 21 -19.05 -17.90 -5.10
C PHE A 21 -19.14 -17.79 -6.63
N THR A 22 -19.40 -16.60 -7.13
CA THR A 22 -19.65 -16.37 -8.57
C THR A 22 -18.44 -15.87 -9.34
N GLN A 23 -17.49 -15.19 -8.69
CA GLN A 23 -16.33 -14.63 -9.39
C GLN A 23 -15.18 -15.63 -9.49
N PRO A 24 -14.58 -15.82 -10.69
CA PRO A 24 -13.41 -16.65 -10.86
C PRO A 24 -12.22 -16.04 -10.07
N GLY A 25 -11.63 -16.85 -9.18
CA GLY A 25 -10.53 -16.39 -8.34
C GLY A 25 -10.94 -15.75 -7.00
N ALA A 26 -12.20 -15.81 -6.64
CA ALA A 26 -12.72 -15.27 -5.37
C ALA A 26 -11.99 -15.79 -4.13
N TRP A 27 -11.41 -16.99 -4.18
CA TRP A 27 -10.59 -17.52 -3.09
C TRP A 27 -9.38 -16.63 -2.76
N LYS A 28 -8.83 -15.90 -3.75
CA LYS A 28 -7.72 -14.96 -3.53
C LYS A 28 -8.16 -13.78 -2.66
N TYR A 29 -9.35 -13.25 -2.91
CA TYR A 29 -9.93 -12.19 -2.08
C TYR A 29 -10.20 -12.67 -0.66
N ALA A 30 -10.71 -13.91 -0.51
CA ALA A 30 -10.94 -14.50 0.80
C ALA A 30 -9.63 -14.63 1.60
N VAL A 31 -8.56 -15.12 0.99
CA VAL A 31 -7.24 -15.20 1.62
C VAL A 31 -6.74 -13.81 2.03
N MET A 32 -6.86 -12.83 1.15
CA MET A 32 -6.41 -11.45 1.44
C MET A 32 -7.22 -10.81 2.56
N ILE A 33 -8.52 -11.09 2.67
CA ILE A 33 -9.36 -10.62 3.78
C ILE A 33 -8.91 -11.26 5.10
N VAL A 34 -8.62 -12.56 5.12
CA VAL A 34 -8.09 -13.25 6.31
C VAL A 34 -6.76 -12.62 6.73
N VAL A 35 -5.85 -12.37 5.78
CA VAL A 35 -4.58 -11.70 6.05
C VAL A 35 -4.81 -10.29 6.62
N ALA A 36 -5.71 -9.51 6.01
CA ALA A 36 -6.04 -8.17 6.48
C ALA A 36 -6.61 -8.18 7.90
N CYS A 37 -7.54 -9.11 8.21
CA CYS A 37 -8.09 -9.29 9.55
C CYS A 37 -7.01 -9.70 10.57
N PHE A 38 -6.07 -10.56 10.17
CA PHE A 38 -4.95 -10.93 11.03
C PHE A 38 -4.04 -9.73 11.32
N LEU A 39 -3.72 -8.91 10.32
CA LEU A 39 -2.94 -7.68 10.50
C LEU A 39 -3.68 -6.66 11.38
N LEU A 40 -5.00 -6.51 11.21
CA LEU A 40 -5.84 -5.67 12.09
C LEU A 40 -5.79 -6.17 13.54
N TYR A 41 -5.87 -7.49 13.75
CA TYR A 41 -5.73 -8.08 15.08
C TYR A 41 -4.36 -7.74 15.71
N LEU A 42 -3.26 -7.85 14.94
CA LEU A 42 -1.93 -7.49 15.40
C LEU A 42 -1.83 -6.01 15.76
N ALA A 43 -2.39 -5.14 14.94
CA ALA A 43 -2.36 -3.69 15.16
C ALA A 43 -3.16 -3.28 16.40
N ILE A 44 -4.38 -3.83 16.57
CA ILE A 44 -5.32 -3.39 17.63
C ILE A 44 -5.04 -4.10 18.96
N VAL A 45 -4.92 -5.43 18.93
CA VAL A 45 -4.80 -6.23 20.16
C VAL A 45 -3.36 -6.32 20.63
N LYS A 46 -2.44 -6.60 19.74
CA LYS A 46 -1.02 -6.73 20.06
C LYS A 46 -0.28 -5.40 20.05
N LYS A 47 -0.91 -4.32 19.56
CA LYS A 47 -0.33 -2.96 19.49
C LYS A 47 1.00 -2.88 18.72
N PHE A 48 1.17 -3.73 17.70
CA PHE A 48 2.31 -3.64 16.79
C PHE A 48 2.11 -2.45 15.85
N GLU A 49 2.87 -1.39 16.06
CA GLU A 49 2.89 -0.17 15.24
C GLU A 49 1.49 0.26 14.75
N PRO A 50 0.53 0.54 15.65
CA PRO A 50 -0.87 0.76 15.25
C PRO A 50 -1.05 1.93 14.30
N LEU A 51 -0.16 2.93 14.34
CA LEU A 51 -0.22 4.11 13.48
C LEU A 51 0.03 3.79 12.00
N LEU A 52 0.86 2.79 11.68
CA LEU A 52 1.15 2.36 10.31
C LEU A 52 0.35 1.13 9.93
N LEU A 53 0.34 0.11 10.77
CA LEU A 53 -0.24 -1.19 10.43
C LEU A 53 -1.76 -1.15 10.32
N LEU A 54 -2.45 -0.35 11.13
CA LEU A 54 -3.90 -0.27 11.13
C LEU A 54 -4.45 0.32 9.80
N PRO A 55 -3.99 1.49 9.31
CA PRO A 55 -4.48 2.01 8.03
C PRO A 55 -4.08 1.13 6.84
N ILE A 56 -2.90 0.49 6.86
CA ILE A 56 -2.48 -0.45 5.81
C ILE A 56 -3.42 -1.66 5.77
N ALA A 57 -3.66 -2.30 6.91
CA ALA A 57 -4.52 -3.47 6.98
C ALA A 57 -5.98 -3.14 6.66
N PHE A 58 -6.47 -1.96 7.07
CA PHE A 58 -7.80 -1.49 6.74
C PHE A 58 -7.96 -1.19 5.24
N GLY A 59 -6.98 -0.52 4.63
CA GLY A 59 -6.95 -0.32 3.18
C GLY A 59 -6.93 -1.64 2.40
N MET A 60 -6.13 -2.62 2.87
CA MET A 60 -6.10 -3.97 2.29
C MET A 60 -7.48 -4.66 2.40
N LEU A 61 -8.16 -4.51 3.53
CA LEU A 61 -9.52 -5.04 3.71
C LEU A 61 -10.48 -4.44 2.70
N LEU A 62 -10.52 -3.11 2.60
CA LEU A 62 -11.44 -2.40 1.70
C LEU A 62 -11.21 -2.72 0.23
N THR A 63 -9.95 -2.80 -0.22
CA THR A 63 -9.62 -3.09 -1.62
C THR A 63 -9.93 -4.53 -2.04
N ASN A 64 -10.03 -5.45 -1.06
CA ASN A 64 -10.31 -6.86 -1.31
C ASN A 64 -11.77 -7.26 -1.03
N LEU A 65 -12.66 -6.31 -0.73
CA LEU A 65 -14.10 -6.59 -0.62
C LEU A 65 -14.68 -6.86 -2.01
N PRO A 66 -15.16 -8.09 -2.28
CA PRO A 66 -15.70 -8.41 -3.59
C PRO A 66 -17.02 -7.68 -3.82
N GLY A 67 -17.19 -7.13 -5.04
CA GLY A 67 -18.41 -6.40 -5.41
C GLY A 67 -18.55 -5.00 -4.83
N ALA A 68 -17.65 -4.55 -3.97
CA ALA A 68 -17.75 -3.22 -3.33
C ALA A 68 -17.46 -2.05 -4.29
N GLY A 69 -16.79 -2.29 -5.43
CA GLY A 69 -16.47 -1.24 -6.40
C GLY A 69 -15.57 -0.12 -5.85
N LEU A 70 -14.86 -0.37 -4.75
CA LEU A 70 -14.04 0.64 -4.09
C LEU A 70 -12.72 0.90 -4.79
N TYR A 71 -12.19 -0.09 -5.50
CA TYR A 71 -10.92 -0.04 -6.21
C TYR A 71 -10.99 -0.75 -7.55
N ASN A 72 -10.49 -0.09 -8.60
CA ASN A 72 -10.38 -0.66 -9.94
C ASN A 72 -8.96 -0.48 -10.49
N ALA A 73 -8.19 -1.56 -10.50
CA ALA A 73 -6.81 -1.56 -10.96
C ALA A 73 -6.64 -1.11 -12.43
N GLU A 74 -7.66 -1.28 -13.27
CA GLU A 74 -7.62 -0.93 -14.69
C GLU A 74 -7.46 0.57 -14.92
N ILE A 75 -7.95 1.41 -13.98
CA ILE A 75 -7.85 2.87 -14.04
C ILE A 75 -6.39 3.34 -14.09
N PHE A 76 -5.49 2.59 -13.43
CA PHE A 76 -4.07 2.92 -13.27
C PHE A 76 -3.16 2.01 -14.09
N SER A 77 -3.71 1.18 -14.95
CA SER A 77 -2.94 0.27 -15.79
C SER A 77 -2.14 1.07 -16.84
N GLY A 78 -0.91 0.64 -17.14
CA GLY A 78 -0.05 1.27 -18.15
C GLY A 78 0.69 2.53 -17.69
N GLY A 79 0.73 2.84 -16.39
CA GLY A 79 1.49 3.98 -15.84
C GLY A 79 0.79 5.33 -15.96
N HIS A 80 -0.33 5.41 -16.66
CA HIS A 80 -1.15 6.61 -16.84
C HIS A 80 -2.50 6.46 -16.15
N VAL A 81 -3.07 7.58 -15.71
CA VAL A 81 -4.42 7.61 -15.16
C VAL A 81 -5.44 7.70 -16.29
N ASN A 82 -6.33 6.71 -16.36
CA ASN A 82 -7.47 6.78 -17.30
C ASN A 82 -8.57 7.64 -16.69
N TRP A 83 -8.56 8.93 -17.01
CA TRP A 83 -9.49 9.93 -16.47
C TRP A 83 -10.96 9.61 -16.80
N GLN A 84 -11.23 9.10 -18.01
CA GLN A 84 -12.58 8.75 -18.40
C GLN A 84 -13.14 7.59 -17.58
N MET A 85 -12.32 6.56 -17.34
CA MET A 85 -12.70 5.42 -16.53
C MET A 85 -12.82 5.80 -15.05
N LEU A 86 -11.95 6.67 -14.56
CA LEU A 86 -11.98 7.18 -13.19
C LEU A 86 -13.30 7.90 -12.90
N THR A 87 -13.77 8.77 -13.80
CA THR A 87 -15.02 9.53 -13.62
C THR A 87 -16.27 8.66 -13.73
N GLN A 88 -16.22 7.57 -14.50
CA GLN A 88 -17.38 6.69 -14.73
C GLN A 88 -17.47 5.53 -13.74
N LYS A 89 -16.34 4.96 -13.35
CA LYS A 89 -16.26 3.71 -12.55
C LYS A 89 -15.33 3.81 -11.35
N GLY A 90 -14.77 4.99 -11.06
CA GLY A 90 -13.85 5.19 -9.96
C GLY A 90 -14.54 5.02 -8.61
N GLY A 91 -13.95 4.18 -7.74
CA GLY A 91 -14.34 4.01 -6.35
C GLY A 91 -13.59 4.98 -5.42
N LEU A 92 -13.96 4.96 -4.14
CA LEU A 92 -13.35 5.83 -3.14
C LEU A 92 -11.82 5.66 -3.07
N ILE A 93 -11.35 4.42 -3.11
CA ILE A 93 -9.91 4.12 -3.03
C ILE A 93 -9.18 4.61 -4.28
N ASP A 94 -9.82 4.58 -5.45
CA ASP A 94 -9.21 5.10 -6.69
C ASP A 94 -8.94 6.60 -6.59
N TYR A 95 -9.88 7.38 -6.06
CA TYR A 95 -9.69 8.81 -5.85
C TYR A 95 -8.60 9.11 -4.80
N LEU A 96 -8.52 8.33 -3.72
CA LEU A 96 -7.44 8.45 -2.74
C LEU A 96 -6.09 8.05 -3.38
N TYR A 97 -6.06 6.98 -4.15
CA TYR A 97 -4.85 6.53 -4.83
C TYR A 97 -4.35 7.51 -5.89
N LEU A 98 -5.25 8.32 -6.47
CA LEU A 98 -4.89 9.38 -7.39
C LEU A 98 -3.87 10.36 -6.76
N GLY A 99 -4.03 10.71 -5.50
CA GLY A 99 -3.09 11.57 -4.79
C GLY A 99 -1.69 10.97 -4.64
N VAL A 100 -1.60 9.63 -4.58
CA VAL A 100 -0.31 8.91 -4.63
C VAL A 100 0.30 9.01 -6.02
N LYS A 101 -0.50 8.73 -7.07
CA LYS A 101 -0.05 8.76 -8.47
C LYS A 101 0.39 10.14 -8.93
N LEU A 102 -0.25 11.20 -8.44
CA LEU A 102 0.12 12.58 -8.73
C LEU A 102 1.30 13.10 -7.88
N GLY A 103 1.85 12.28 -6.98
CA GLY A 103 2.95 12.68 -6.10
C GLY A 103 2.57 13.67 -4.99
N ILE A 104 1.26 13.93 -4.78
CA ILE A 104 0.78 14.87 -3.76
C ILE A 104 1.02 14.30 -2.36
N TYR A 105 0.59 13.06 -2.11
CA TYR A 105 0.74 12.46 -0.77
C TYR A 105 2.18 12.20 -0.37
N PRO A 106 3.07 11.67 -1.23
CA PRO A 106 4.48 11.56 -0.87
C PRO A 106 5.09 12.88 -0.43
N SER A 107 4.80 13.98 -1.16
CA SER A 107 5.30 15.32 -0.79
C SER A 107 4.75 15.81 0.54
N LEU A 108 3.45 15.58 0.82
CA LEU A 108 2.82 15.93 2.09
C LEU A 108 3.34 15.09 3.25
N ILE A 109 3.64 13.80 3.02
CA ILE A 109 4.22 12.92 4.03
C ILE A 109 5.62 13.42 4.42
N PHE A 110 6.47 13.76 3.45
CA PHE A 110 7.78 14.33 3.74
C PHE A 110 7.70 15.65 4.48
N LEU A 111 6.76 16.52 4.12
CA LEU A 111 6.51 17.77 4.82
C LEU A 111 6.06 17.52 6.27
N GLY A 112 5.14 16.59 6.48
CA GLY A 112 4.63 16.22 7.81
C GLY A 112 5.72 15.61 8.69
N VAL A 113 6.48 14.67 8.16
CA VAL A 113 7.61 14.04 8.85
C VAL A 113 8.65 15.11 9.21
N GLY A 114 9.04 15.99 8.26
CA GLY A 114 9.99 17.06 8.52
C GLY A 114 9.52 18.06 9.57
N ALA A 115 8.21 18.34 9.64
CA ALA A 115 7.64 19.23 10.65
C ALA A 115 7.58 18.61 12.06
N MET A 116 7.47 17.27 12.14
CA MET A 116 7.40 16.53 13.42
C MET A 116 8.79 16.10 13.93
N THR A 117 9.82 16.21 13.10
CA THR A 117 11.17 15.75 13.45
C THR A 117 11.81 16.65 14.48
N ASP A 118 12.25 16.07 15.58
CA ASP A 118 13.10 16.75 16.57
C ASP A 118 14.57 16.68 16.13
N PHE A 119 15.08 17.78 15.61
CA PHE A 119 16.49 17.90 15.21
C PHE A 119 17.45 18.12 16.38
N GLY A 120 16.97 18.26 17.62
CA GLY A 120 17.78 18.48 18.81
C GLY A 120 18.88 17.45 18.99
N PRO A 121 18.58 16.13 18.96
CA PRO A 121 19.60 15.08 19.09
C PRO A 121 20.65 15.10 17.97
N LEU A 122 20.23 15.45 16.75
CA LEU A 122 21.11 15.53 15.59
C LEU A 122 22.10 16.70 15.71
N ILE A 123 21.62 17.87 16.19
CA ILE A 123 22.44 19.05 16.41
C ILE A 123 23.40 18.82 17.57
N ALA A 124 22.94 18.14 18.63
CA ALA A 124 23.78 17.83 19.80
C ALA A 124 24.91 16.84 19.46
N ASN A 125 24.69 15.96 18.48
CA ASN A 125 25.65 14.92 18.12
C ASN A 125 25.81 14.78 16.59
N PRO A 126 26.52 15.71 15.94
CA PRO A 126 26.61 15.75 14.47
C PRO A 126 27.25 14.51 13.85
N LYS A 127 27.94 13.67 14.66
CA LYS A 127 28.44 12.38 14.20
C LYS A 127 27.34 11.40 13.77
N SER A 128 26.12 11.58 14.24
CA SER A 128 24.97 10.77 13.83
C SER A 128 24.62 10.94 12.34
N LEU A 129 24.98 12.08 11.72
CA LEU A 129 24.88 12.26 10.27
C LEU A 129 25.70 11.23 9.47
N LEU A 130 26.82 10.75 10.03
CA LEU A 130 27.63 9.71 9.40
C LEU A 130 26.91 8.36 9.33
N LEU A 131 26.00 8.07 10.26
CA LEU A 131 25.19 6.85 10.23
C LEU A 131 24.28 6.85 9.00
N GLY A 132 23.72 7.99 8.66
CA GLY A 132 22.91 8.12 7.47
C GLY A 132 23.70 8.04 6.17
N ALA A 133 24.85 8.66 6.15
CA ALA A 133 25.76 8.48 5.02
C ALA A 133 26.13 6.99 4.84
N ALA A 134 26.34 6.25 5.93
CA ALA A 134 26.59 4.81 5.90
C ALA A 134 25.37 4.01 5.38
N ALA A 135 24.15 4.38 5.79
CA ALA A 135 22.92 3.77 5.30
C ALA A 135 22.76 4.00 3.80
N GLN A 136 22.99 5.22 3.31
CA GLN A 136 22.97 5.52 1.88
C GLN A 136 24.03 4.74 1.08
N LEU A 137 25.24 4.60 1.62
CA LEU A 137 26.27 3.74 1.03
C LEU A 137 25.79 2.29 0.93
N GLY A 138 25.07 1.79 1.95
CA GLY A 138 24.50 0.44 1.97
C GLY A 138 23.57 0.17 0.77
N ILE A 139 22.79 1.14 0.36
CA ILE A 139 21.89 1.05 -0.80
C ILE A 139 22.71 0.83 -2.08
N PHE A 140 23.74 1.64 -2.28
CA PHE A 140 24.60 1.52 -3.47
C PHE A 140 25.37 0.19 -3.47
N VAL A 141 25.85 -0.25 -2.32
CA VAL A 141 26.52 -1.56 -2.17
C VAL A 141 25.55 -2.70 -2.47
N ALA A 142 24.31 -2.63 -2.02
CA ALA A 142 23.28 -3.62 -2.32
C ALA A 142 22.96 -3.66 -3.82
N TYR A 143 22.79 -2.50 -4.45
CA TYR A 143 22.58 -2.40 -5.89
C TYR A 143 23.73 -3.00 -6.69
N LEU A 144 24.98 -2.56 -6.41
CA LEU A 144 26.16 -3.04 -7.09
C LEU A 144 26.40 -4.53 -6.85
N GLY A 145 26.17 -5.01 -5.63
CA GLY A 145 26.26 -6.42 -5.27
C GLY A 145 25.26 -7.27 -6.06
N ALA A 146 24.00 -6.82 -6.13
CA ALA A 146 22.97 -7.49 -6.91
C ALA A 146 23.32 -7.57 -8.40
N ARG A 147 23.86 -6.51 -8.95
CA ARG A 147 24.22 -6.45 -10.37
C ARG A 147 25.51 -7.21 -10.69
N LEU A 148 26.60 -6.96 -9.94
CA LEU A 148 27.93 -7.47 -10.28
C LEU A 148 28.18 -8.91 -9.81
N ILE A 149 27.63 -9.28 -8.62
CA ILE A 149 27.86 -10.61 -8.03
C ILE A 149 26.79 -11.59 -8.50
N PHE A 150 25.51 -11.18 -8.49
CA PHE A 150 24.39 -12.04 -8.83
C PHE A 150 23.93 -11.92 -10.29
N GLY A 151 24.43 -10.94 -11.05
CA GLY A 151 24.10 -10.77 -12.46
C GLY A 151 22.65 -10.40 -12.74
N PHE A 152 21.96 -9.77 -11.77
CA PHE A 152 20.57 -9.34 -11.95
C PHE A 152 20.47 -8.19 -12.95
N ASP A 153 19.34 -8.11 -13.65
CA ASP A 153 19.01 -6.99 -14.53
C ASP A 153 18.92 -5.68 -13.74
N ASP A 154 19.17 -4.55 -14.41
CA ASP A 154 19.22 -3.21 -13.79
C ASP A 154 17.97 -2.86 -12.99
N ASN A 155 16.79 -3.22 -13.52
CA ASN A 155 15.51 -2.96 -12.85
C ASN A 155 15.35 -3.78 -11.55
N LEU A 156 15.81 -5.03 -11.58
CA LEU A 156 15.75 -5.92 -10.42
C LEU A 156 16.78 -5.49 -9.36
N ALA A 157 18.01 -5.16 -9.79
CA ALA A 157 19.04 -4.66 -8.90
C ALA A 157 18.65 -3.33 -8.24
N ALA A 158 18.01 -2.41 -8.99
CA ALA A 158 17.49 -1.17 -8.47
C ALA A 158 16.36 -1.41 -7.42
N SER A 159 15.48 -2.37 -7.68
CA SER A 159 14.42 -2.74 -6.74
C SER A 159 14.99 -3.25 -5.41
N ILE A 160 16.06 -4.07 -5.46
CA ILE A 160 16.76 -4.57 -4.26
C ILE A 160 17.41 -3.41 -3.50
N GLY A 161 18.06 -2.48 -4.21
CA GLY A 161 18.63 -1.28 -3.60
C GLY A 161 17.58 -0.41 -2.88
N ILE A 162 16.42 -0.19 -3.52
CA ILE A 162 15.34 0.64 -2.95
C ILE A 162 14.76 0.01 -1.68
N ILE A 163 14.63 -1.31 -1.60
CA ILE A 163 14.15 -1.99 -0.38
C ILE A 163 15.02 -1.62 0.83
N GLY A 164 16.35 -1.65 0.66
CA GLY A 164 17.28 -1.23 1.72
C GLY A 164 17.27 0.27 2.00
N GLY A 165 16.78 1.08 1.05
CA GLY A 165 16.74 2.54 1.15
C GLY A 165 15.51 3.11 1.84
N ALA A 166 14.41 2.37 1.86
CA ALA A 166 13.15 2.83 2.40
C ALA A 166 13.24 3.15 3.91
N ASP A 167 14.00 2.37 4.66
CA ASP A 167 14.20 2.56 6.10
C ASP A 167 15.27 3.61 6.43
N GLY A 168 16.18 3.90 5.52
CA GLY A 168 17.28 4.83 5.75
C GLY A 168 16.86 6.26 6.07
N LEU A 169 15.71 6.70 5.58
CA LEU A 169 15.12 8.00 5.89
C LEU A 169 14.48 8.05 7.27
N LEU A 170 13.92 6.94 7.74
CA LEU A 170 13.25 6.83 9.04
C LEU A 170 14.23 6.67 10.21
N GLN A 171 15.44 6.18 9.97
CA GLN A 171 16.47 6.03 11.01
C GLN A 171 17.07 7.35 11.49
N PHE A 172 16.77 8.46 10.80
CA PHE A 172 17.19 9.81 11.20
C PHE A 172 16.15 10.58 12.01
N LEU A 173 14.93 10.05 12.10
CA LEU A 173 13.79 10.61 12.82
C LEU A 173 13.61 9.93 14.17
#